data_5fb09de4f10a141b267f92b879416901
#
_entry.id   5fb09de4f10a141b267f92b879416901
#
_cell.length_a   1.000
_cell.length_b   1.000
_cell.length_c   1.000
_cell.angle_alpha   90.00
_cell.angle_beta   90.00
_cell.angle_gamma   90.00
#
_symmetry.space_group_name_H-M   'P 1'
#
loop_
_entity.id
_entity.type
_entity.pdbx_description
1 polymer ?
#
loop_
_entity_poly.entity_id
_entity_poly.type
_entity_poly.pdbx_seq_one_letter_code
_entity_poly.pdbx_strand_id
1 'polypeptide(L)'
;DGLAHPFGSQDIIRRMTDLIAKRVCQAVRKASRTGEIRDKIRHALLDLYPTTQEVVDRVASEAAQKPGVPAVRHVVVPYDFDGALNGKKTGRPVPSTKGRALNWGINYLDPRTEVVGFYDAESRPHKDVLLYVGYRRMMDPEKSRVLQGPVFQVRNFYQMTPFCRIAALYQAVAHDWYLPWLFRTLPFVGGTNVFIAHDLLREVGGWDCHVLTEDLEFGTRAYLLRGAWPEYLPYSSSEQTPPTFKAFFRQRLRWGTGHLQVVDKVLTYKDVERSAQRRLRLSLIIKGQLEWVLYQLATFVPPIAMVLHHQDLMDATLVPAAGQWMLSGFSAIYLGFTFYAFRRYSAHLDNSCCPNSWLGRFCVYMGLFLLPLAAFMFPVPYTSALVLKSMGKEPKAWVKTPRTEETRAVS
;
A
#
# COMPACT_ATOMS: atom_id res chain seq x y z
N ASP A 1 44.58 -0.45 18.69
CA ASP A 1 43.17 -0.54 19.18
C ASP A 1 42.32 0.35 18.30
N GLY A 2 41.98 -0.15 17.11
CA GLY A 2 41.16 0.54 16.14
C GLY A 2 39.70 0.19 16.36
N LEU A 3 38.95 1.13 16.87
CA LEU A 3 37.49 1.10 16.84
C LEU A 3 37.02 1.11 15.37
N ALA A 4 36.73 -0.06 14.83
CA ALA A 4 36.03 -0.19 13.57
C ALA A 4 34.63 0.40 13.74
N HIS A 5 34.40 1.58 13.20
CA HIS A 5 33.08 2.18 13.13
C HIS A 5 32.12 1.22 12.39
N PRO A 6 30.89 0.98 12.89
CA PRO A 6 29.91 0.07 12.27
C PRO A 6 29.37 0.58 10.92
N PHE A 7 29.76 1.77 10.49
CA PHE A 7 29.56 2.27 9.13
C PHE A 7 30.79 1.94 8.30
N GLY A 8 30.97 0.64 8.04
CA GLY A 8 32.10 0.15 7.29
C GLY A 8 32.14 0.73 5.88
N SER A 9 33.35 0.74 5.31
CA SER A 9 33.70 1.14 3.94
C SER A 9 32.71 0.64 2.87
N GLN A 10 31.99 -0.43 3.11
CA GLN A 10 30.96 -0.98 2.23
C GLN A 10 29.74 -0.05 2.02
N ASP A 11 29.31 0.69 3.04
CA ASP A 11 28.14 1.60 2.90
C ASP A 11 28.51 2.86 2.11
N ILE A 12 29.75 3.33 2.27
CA ILE A 12 30.29 4.44 1.47
C ILE A 12 30.51 3.98 0.03
N ILE A 13 31.07 2.80 -0.18
CA ILE A 13 31.24 2.19 -1.50
C ILE A 13 29.88 2.01 -2.17
N ARG A 14 28.88 1.51 -1.48
CA ARG A 14 27.53 1.34 -1.98
C ARG A 14 26.91 2.67 -2.42
N ARG A 15 26.96 3.72 -1.59
CA ARG A 15 26.46 5.06 -1.94
C ARG A 15 27.21 5.70 -3.10
N MET A 16 28.54 5.52 -3.15
CA MET A 16 29.35 5.99 -4.27
C MET A 16 29.01 5.21 -5.54
N THR A 17 28.84 3.91 -5.45
CA THR A 17 28.45 3.06 -6.59
C THR A 17 27.08 3.42 -7.10
N ASP A 18 26.08 3.68 -6.23
CA ASP A 18 24.75 4.17 -6.62
C ASP A 18 24.82 5.55 -7.30
N LEU A 19 25.66 6.46 -6.78
CA LEU A 19 25.83 7.78 -7.35
C LEU A 19 26.52 7.72 -8.72
N ILE A 20 27.54 6.90 -8.85
CA ILE A 20 28.27 6.63 -10.10
C ILE A 20 27.33 5.95 -11.08
N ALA A 21 26.59 4.93 -10.65
CA ALA A 21 25.59 4.24 -11.46
C ALA A 21 24.52 5.19 -12.01
N LYS A 22 23.96 6.07 -11.15
CA LYS A 22 23.01 7.09 -11.59
C LYS A 22 23.62 8.06 -12.59
N ARG A 23 24.84 8.54 -12.39
CA ARG A 23 25.54 9.45 -13.31
C ARG A 23 25.93 8.76 -14.61
N VAL A 24 26.43 7.53 -14.55
CA VAL A 24 26.74 6.74 -15.75
C VAL A 24 25.47 6.43 -16.52
N CYS A 25 24.38 6.02 -15.88
CA CYS A 25 23.09 5.82 -16.55
C CYS A 25 22.52 7.10 -17.15
N GLN A 26 22.72 8.28 -16.51
CA GLN A 26 22.33 9.56 -17.07
C GLN A 26 23.19 9.95 -18.29
N ALA A 27 24.50 9.73 -18.21
CA ALA A 27 25.43 9.99 -19.32
C ALA A 27 25.17 9.06 -20.50
N VAL A 28 24.92 7.78 -20.26
CA VAL A 28 24.58 6.77 -21.28
C VAL A 28 23.19 7.03 -21.88
N ARG A 29 22.20 7.47 -21.11
CA ARG A 29 20.91 7.93 -21.66
C ARG A 29 21.06 9.10 -22.63
N LYS A 30 22.05 9.96 -22.40
CA LYS A 30 22.36 11.12 -23.24
C LYS A 30 23.13 10.74 -24.50
N ALA A 31 23.97 9.70 -24.41
CA ALA A 31 24.89 9.28 -25.48
C ALA A 31 24.38 8.11 -26.35
N SER A 32 23.44 7.31 -25.87
CA SER A 32 23.02 6.07 -26.54
C SER A 32 21.55 6.10 -26.97
N ARG A 33 21.33 5.89 -28.29
CA ARG A 33 20.01 5.63 -28.86
C ARG A 33 19.58 4.15 -28.72
N THR A 34 20.41 3.27 -28.22
CA THR A 34 20.15 1.82 -28.11
C THR A 34 19.97 1.39 -26.66
N GLY A 35 18.82 0.77 -26.32
CA GLY A 35 18.51 0.27 -24.96
C GLY A 35 19.47 -0.81 -24.45
N GLU A 36 20.16 -1.49 -25.35
CA GLU A 36 21.05 -2.63 -25.06
C GLU A 36 22.26 -2.28 -24.19
N ILE A 37 22.91 -1.13 -24.41
CA ILE A 37 24.05 -0.69 -23.57
C ILE A 37 23.56 -0.30 -22.18
N ARG A 38 22.40 0.32 -22.08
CA ARG A 38 21.78 0.65 -20.79
C ARG A 38 21.52 -0.60 -19.96
N ASP A 39 21.02 -1.65 -20.59
CA ASP A 39 20.68 -2.90 -19.89
C ASP A 39 21.94 -3.68 -19.52
N LYS A 40 22.99 -3.69 -20.34
CA LYS A 40 24.30 -4.27 -20.00
C LYS A 40 24.97 -3.57 -18.80
N ILE A 41 24.95 -2.23 -18.75
CA ILE A 41 25.49 -1.47 -17.62
C ILE A 41 24.63 -1.70 -16.37
N ARG A 42 23.30 -1.76 -16.50
CA ARG A 42 22.40 -2.08 -15.40
C ARG A 42 22.67 -3.47 -14.83
N HIS A 43 22.88 -4.48 -15.65
CA HIS A 43 23.25 -5.83 -15.20
C HIS A 43 24.60 -5.85 -14.49
N ALA A 44 25.63 -5.27 -15.07
CA ALA A 44 26.96 -5.20 -14.44
C ALA A 44 26.97 -4.47 -13.09
N LEU A 45 26.06 -3.50 -12.90
CA LEU A 45 25.91 -2.79 -11.63
C LEU A 45 25.06 -3.55 -10.62
N LEU A 46 24.09 -4.35 -11.08
CA LEU A 46 23.28 -5.21 -10.22
C LEU A 46 24.09 -6.38 -9.65
N ASP A 47 25.09 -6.87 -10.38
CA ASP A 47 25.99 -7.94 -9.91
C ASP A 47 26.85 -7.52 -8.71
N LEU A 48 26.93 -6.21 -8.41
CA LEU A 48 27.61 -5.70 -7.21
C LEU A 48 26.76 -5.72 -5.94
N TYR A 49 25.45 -6.00 -6.05
CA TYR A 49 24.56 -6.03 -4.91
C TYR A 49 23.99 -7.43 -4.68
N PRO A 50 23.83 -7.84 -3.42
CA PRO A 50 23.19 -9.13 -3.15
C PRO A 50 21.78 -9.15 -3.73
N THR A 51 21.47 -10.19 -4.45
CA THR A 51 20.10 -10.44 -4.94
C THR A 51 19.14 -10.65 -3.77
N THR A 52 17.84 -10.49 -4.01
CA THR A 52 16.82 -10.81 -3.00
C THR A 52 16.97 -12.26 -2.52
N GLN A 53 17.34 -13.17 -3.41
CA GLN A 53 17.60 -14.57 -3.08
C GLN A 53 18.73 -14.71 -2.06
N GLU A 54 19.89 -14.15 -2.33
CA GLU A 54 21.06 -14.20 -1.44
C GLU A 54 20.78 -13.59 -0.07
N VAL A 55 19.99 -12.50 -0.02
CA VAL A 55 19.57 -11.88 1.25
C VAL A 55 18.68 -12.83 2.04
N VAL A 56 17.69 -13.46 1.39
CA VAL A 56 16.76 -14.39 2.07
C VAL A 56 17.50 -15.66 2.50
N ASP A 57 18.41 -16.20 1.69
CA ASP A 57 19.23 -17.37 2.03
C ASP A 57 20.12 -17.12 3.25
N ARG A 58 20.70 -15.91 3.34
CA ARG A 58 21.47 -15.51 4.52
C ARG A 58 20.59 -15.46 5.75
N VAL A 59 19.41 -14.80 5.67
CA VAL A 59 18.46 -14.74 6.79
C VAL A 59 17.99 -16.13 7.18
N ALA A 60 17.72 -17.00 6.22
CA ALA A 60 17.35 -18.39 6.46
C ALA A 60 18.43 -19.17 7.22
N SER A 61 19.71 -18.99 6.81
CA SER A 61 20.85 -19.61 7.49
C SER A 61 21.03 -19.10 8.92
N GLU A 62 20.88 -17.79 9.13
CA GLU A 62 20.93 -17.20 10.47
C GLU A 62 19.76 -17.66 11.35
N ALA A 63 18.57 -17.79 10.79
CA ALA A 63 17.39 -18.29 11.49
C ALA A 63 17.53 -19.76 11.91
N ALA A 64 18.07 -20.60 11.03
CA ALA A 64 18.27 -22.03 11.29
C ALA A 64 19.22 -22.32 12.47
N GLN A 65 20.08 -21.36 12.82
CA GLN A 65 21.02 -21.48 13.95
C GLN A 65 20.36 -21.10 15.31
N LYS A 66 19.17 -20.53 15.29
CA LYS A 66 18.49 -20.05 16.51
C LYS A 66 17.35 -20.99 16.89
N PRO A 67 17.36 -21.57 18.11
CA PRO A 67 16.27 -22.44 18.54
C PRO A 67 14.95 -21.66 18.62
N GLY A 68 13.85 -22.29 18.20
CA GLY A 68 12.50 -21.71 18.27
C GLY A 68 12.17 -20.68 17.19
N VAL A 69 13.08 -20.39 16.27
CA VAL A 69 12.81 -19.52 15.12
C VAL A 69 12.18 -20.35 14.00
N PRO A 70 11.09 -19.87 13.37
CA PRO A 70 10.46 -20.56 12.26
C PRO A 70 11.39 -20.75 11.07
N ALA A 71 11.19 -21.82 10.31
CA ALA A 71 11.94 -22.05 9.07
C ALA A 71 11.70 -20.93 8.05
N VAL A 72 12.78 -20.37 7.53
CA VAL A 72 12.77 -19.34 6.49
C VAL A 72 13.28 -19.93 5.19
N ARG A 73 12.57 -19.71 4.10
CA ARG A 73 13.02 -20.12 2.76
C ARG A 73 12.49 -19.14 1.71
N HIS A 74 13.20 -19.01 0.62
CA HIS A 74 12.70 -18.29 -0.54
C HIS A 74 12.15 -19.26 -1.58
N VAL A 75 11.24 -18.76 -2.40
CA VAL A 75 10.62 -19.50 -3.50
C VAL A 75 10.70 -18.63 -4.74
N VAL A 76 11.34 -19.15 -5.79
CA VAL A 76 11.49 -18.45 -7.07
C VAL A 76 10.29 -18.78 -7.95
N VAL A 77 9.58 -17.75 -8.39
CA VAL A 77 8.42 -17.90 -9.29
C VAL A 77 8.94 -18.10 -10.72
N PRO A 78 8.61 -19.22 -11.40
CA PRO A 78 9.03 -19.45 -12.78
C PRO A 78 8.49 -18.33 -13.70
N TYR A 79 9.32 -17.91 -14.65
CA TYR A 79 8.96 -16.82 -15.58
C TYR A 79 7.73 -17.13 -16.44
N ASP A 80 7.45 -18.39 -16.65
CA ASP A 80 6.37 -18.94 -17.47
C ASP A 80 5.18 -19.52 -16.68
N PHE A 81 5.14 -19.33 -15.37
CA PHE A 81 4.01 -19.76 -14.52
C PHE A 81 2.76 -18.90 -14.84
N ASP A 82 1.62 -19.54 -15.11
CA ASP A 82 0.38 -18.88 -15.52
C ASP A 82 -0.30 -18.03 -14.44
N GLY A 83 0.07 -18.25 -13.18
CA GLY A 83 -0.40 -17.46 -12.04
C GLY A 83 -1.62 -18.02 -11.32
N ALA A 84 -2.28 -19.04 -11.85
CA ALA A 84 -3.41 -19.66 -11.15
C ALA A 84 -2.95 -20.49 -9.96
N LEU A 85 -3.78 -20.64 -8.94
CA LEU A 85 -3.54 -21.61 -7.88
C LEU A 85 -3.52 -23.03 -8.49
N ASN A 86 -2.47 -23.80 -8.25
CA ASN A 86 -2.19 -25.07 -8.94
C ASN A 86 -2.01 -24.94 -10.47
N GLY A 87 -1.61 -23.75 -10.91
CA GLY A 87 -1.38 -23.44 -12.32
C GLY A 87 -0.17 -24.16 -12.91
N LYS A 88 0.00 -24.00 -14.22
CA LYS A 88 1.02 -24.68 -15.01
C LYS A 88 2.02 -23.71 -15.64
N LYS A 89 3.12 -24.26 -16.12
CA LYS A 89 4.08 -23.55 -16.95
C LYS A 89 3.56 -23.42 -18.38
N THR A 90 3.59 -22.20 -18.92
CA THR A 90 3.05 -21.89 -20.27
C THR A 90 4.11 -21.96 -21.37
N GLY A 91 5.38 -22.09 -21.00
CA GLY A 91 6.52 -22.00 -21.91
C GLY A 91 6.75 -20.58 -22.48
N ARG A 92 6.00 -19.56 -22.03
CA ARG A 92 6.11 -18.16 -22.46
C ARG A 92 6.18 -17.23 -21.25
N PRO A 93 6.85 -16.08 -21.37
CA PRO A 93 6.90 -15.10 -20.28
C PRO A 93 5.50 -14.63 -19.87
N VAL A 94 5.19 -14.70 -18.58
CA VAL A 94 3.94 -14.20 -17.99
C VAL A 94 4.25 -12.95 -17.17
N PRO A 95 3.44 -11.88 -17.28
CA PRO A 95 3.66 -10.65 -16.52
C PRO A 95 3.76 -10.91 -15.01
N SER A 96 4.74 -10.28 -14.37
CA SER A 96 4.93 -10.43 -12.93
C SER A 96 3.90 -9.60 -12.17
N THR A 97 3.06 -10.27 -11.37
CA THR A 97 2.10 -9.65 -10.46
C THR A 97 2.26 -10.21 -9.06
N LYS A 98 1.75 -9.48 -8.05
CA LYS A 98 1.79 -9.95 -6.66
C LYS A 98 0.95 -11.22 -6.50
N GLY A 99 -0.27 -11.24 -7.01
CA GLY A 99 -1.16 -12.41 -6.94
C GLY A 99 -0.53 -13.68 -7.52
N ARG A 100 0.19 -13.55 -8.65
CA ARG A 100 0.95 -14.66 -9.26
C ARG A 100 2.03 -15.21 -8.33
N ALA A 101 2.77 -14.33 -7.68
CA ALA A 101 3.81 -14.73 -6.74
C ALA A 101 3.23 -15.39 -5.48
N LEU A 102 2.13 -14.87 -4.95
CA LEU A 102 1.44 -15.42 -3.80
C LEU A 102 0.87 -16.81 -4.10
N ASN A 103 0.22 -17.00 -5.26
CA ASN A 103 -0.30 -18.32 -5.66
C ASN A 103 0.81 -19.35 -5.82
N TRP A 104 1.97 -18.96 -6.34
CA TRP A 104 3.12 -19.86 -6.41
C TRP A 104 3.61 -20.25 -5.01
N GLY A 105 3.69 -19.26 -4.09
CA GLY A 105 4.11 -19.48 -2.71
C GLY A 105 3.18 -20.42 -1.92
N ILE A 106 1.88 -20.36 -2.15
CA ILE A 106 0.89 -21.23 -1.49
C ILE A 106 1.18 -22.72 -1.74
N ASN A 107 1.73 -23.09 -2.90
CA ASN A 107 2.07 -24.47 -3.21
C ASN A 107 3.20 -25.06 -2.35
N TYR A 108 3.92 -24.23 -1.60
CA TYR A 108 5.01 -24.63 -0.71
C TYR A 108 4.63 -24.64 0.77
N LEU A 109 3.36 -24.44 1.08
CA LEU A 109 2.87 -24.52 2.45
C LEU A 109 2.84 -25.96 2.94
N ASP A 110 3.09 -26.15 4.23
CA ASP A 110 2.87 -27.44 4.88
C ASP A 110 1.37 -27.82 4.78
N PRO A 111 1.03 -29.06 4.43
CA PRO A 111 -0.37 -29.50 4.36
C PRO A 111 -1.16 -29.30 5.67
N ARG A 112 -0.49 -29.24 6.82
CA ARG A 112 -1.09 -28.98 8.13
C ARG A 112 -1.33 -27.49 8.41
N THR A 113 -0.94 -26.60 7.49
CA THR A 113 -1.15 -25.16 7.65
C THR A 113 -2.64 -24.84 7.65
N GLU A 114 -3.14 -24.28 8.77
CA GLU A 114 -4.53 -23.88 8.90
C GLU A 114 -4.78 -22.44 8.48
N VAL A 115 -3.79 -21.56 8.69
CA VAL A 115 -3.88 -20.13 8.41
C VAL A 115 -2.61 -19.63 7.71
N VAL A 116 -2.78 -18.77 6.73
CA VAL A 116 -1.70 -18.13 5.99
C VAL A 116 -1.72 -16.63 6.23
N GLY A 117 -0.63 -16.06 6.75
CA GLY A 117 -0.45 -14.63 6.90
C GLY A 117 0.28 -14.03 5.70
N PHE A 118 -0.22 -12.89 5.20
CA PHE A 118 0.37 -12.17 4.06
C PHE A 118 0.89 -10.82 4.51
N TYR A 119 2.16 -10.57 4.20
CA TYR A 119 2.86 -9.32 4.49
C TYR A 119 3.67 -8.85 3.29
N ASP A 120 3.72 -7.55 3.07
CA ASP A 120 4.68 -6.96 2.14
C ASP A 120 6.11 -7.07 2.71
N ALA A 121 7.11 -7.10 1.85
CA ALA A 121 8.51 -7.35 2.25
C ALA A 121 9.06 -6.31 3.26
N GLU A 122 8.48 -5.10 3.28
CA GLU A 122 8.83 -4.05 4.23
C GLU A 122 7.95 -4.02 5.48
N SER A 123 6.94 -4.87 5.58
CA SER A 123 6.01 -4.88 6.71
C SER A 123 6.71 -5.26 8.01
N ARG A 124 6.37 -4.56 9.08
CA ARG A 124 6.77 -4.91 10.46
C ARG A 124 5.52 -5.24 11.26
N PRO A 125 5.16 -6.52 11.40
CA PRO A 125 3.99 -6.94 12.15
C PRO A 125 4.17 -6.70 13.65
N HIS A 126 3.06 -6.57 14.36
CA HIS A 126 3.07 -6.53 15.81
C HIS A 126 3.52 -7.89 16.37
N LYS A 127 4.31 -7.89 17.43
CA LYS A 127 4.89 -9.11 18.04
C LYS A 127 3.85 -10.15 18.48
N ASP A 128 2.69 -9.72 18.93
CA ASP A 128 1.62 -10.57 19.48
C ASP A 128 0.57 -10.97 18.43
N VAL A 129 0.76 -10.60 17.17
CA VAL A 129 -0.25 -10.83 16.12
C VAL A 129 -0.57 -12.30 15.92
N LEU A 130 0.45 -13.16 15.90
CA LEU A 130 0.26 -14.61 15.70
C LEU A 130 -0.47 -15.27 16.89
N LEU A 131 -0.19 -14.81 18.12
CA LEU A 131 -0.89 -15.29 19.30
C LEU A 131 -2.38 -14.99 19.23
N TYR A 132 -2.74 -13.76 18.80
CA TYR A 132 -4.13 -13.37 18.63
C TYR A 132 -4.81 -14.14 17.50
N VAL A 133 -4.14 -14.32 16.37
CA VAL A 133 -4.67 -15.10 15.23
C VAL A 133 -4.97 -16.52 15.67
N GLY A 134 -4.03 -17.19 16.38
CA GLY A 134 -4.24 -18.53 16.94
C GLY A 134 -5.44 -18.58 17.89
N TYR A 135 -5.51 -17.61 18.82
CA TYR A 135 -6.65 -17.49 19.74
C TYR A 135 -7.98 -17.35 18.99
N ARG A 136 -8.08 -16.45 18.00
CA ARG A 136 -9.32 -16.24 17.23
C ARG A 136 -9.74 -17.49 16.47
N ARG A 137 -8.78 -18.18 15.84
CA ARG A 137 -9.04 -19.43 15.11
C ARG A 137 -9.56 -20.53 16.03
N MET A 138 -9.07 -20.61 17.26
CA MET A 138 -9.56 -21.57 18.25
C MET A 138 -10.96 -21.24 18.77
N MET A 139 -11.25 -19.94 18.96
CA MET A 139 -12.53 -19.52 19.55
C MET A 139 -13.69 -19.50 18.54
N ASP A 140 -13.46 -19.07 17.31
CA ASP A 140 -14.49 -18.98 16.28
C ASP A 140 -13.87 -19.19 14.89
N PRO A 141 -13.64 -20.45 14.48
CA PRO A 141 -12.99 -20.77 13.22
C PRO A 141 -13.71 -20.20 11.99
N GLU A 142 -15.04 -20.18 12.01
CA GLU A 142 -15.82 -19.71 10.85
C GLU A 142 -15.75 -18.18 10.66
N LYS A 143 -15.90 -17.41 11.74
CA LYS A 143 -15.80 -15.94 11.64
C LYS A 143 -14.37 -15.47 11.39
N SER A 144 -13.37 -16.22 11.87
CA SER A 144 -11.96 -15.87 11.71
C SER A 144 -11.31 -16.44 10.43
N ARG A 145 -12.12 -16.83 9.43
CA ARG A 145 -11.57 -17.31 8.13
C ARG A 145 -10.77 -16.23 7.39
N VAL A 146 -11.08 -14.95 7.62
CA VAL A 146 -10.30 -13.80 7.13
C VAL A 146 -10.15 -12.79 8.26
N LEU A 147 -8.91 -12.52 8.67
CA LEU A 147 -8.57 -11.50 9.65
C LEU A 147 -7.74 -10.41 8.99
N GLN A 148 -8.22 -9.17 8.97
CA GLN A 148 -7.52 -8.04 8.37
C GLN A 148 -7.17 -6.99 9.42
N GLY A 149 -5.88 -6.72 9.57
CA GLY A 149 -5.36 -5.70 10.49
C GLY A 149 -5.12 -4.35 9.84
N PRO A 150 -5.04 -3.28 10.64
CA PRO A 150 -4.68 -1.96 10.17
C PRO A 150 -3.21 -1.91 9.73
N VAL A 151 -2.93 -1.04 8.76
CA VAL A 151 -1.59 -0.84 8.21
C VAL A 151 -1.22 0.63 8.33
N PHE A 152 -0.19 0.93 9.11
CA PHE A 152 0.26 2.31 9.33
C PHE A 152 1.46 2.59 8.42
N GLN A 153 1.21 3.18 7.28
CA GLN A 153 2.21 3.49 6.27
C GLN A 153 2.96 4.80 6.61
N VAL A 154 3.45 4.94 7.83
CA VAL A 154 4.08 6.16 8.34
C VAL A 154 5.57 6.01 8.66
N ARG A 155 6.15 4.79 8.52
CA ARG A 155 7.51 4.51 9.01
C ARG A 155 8.57 5.44 8.41
N ASN A 156 8.53 5.69 7.11
CA ASN A 156 9.46 6.58 6.43
C ASN A 156 9.07 8.07 6.45
N PHE A 157 8.31 8.50 7.45
CA PHE A 157 7.70 9.85 7.54
C PHE A 157 8.70 10.98 7.29
N TYR A 158 9.89 10.93 7.91
CA TYR A 158 10.90 11.98 7.78
C TYR A 158 11.55 12.05 6.41
N GLN A 159 11.45 11.02 5.61
CA GLN A 159 11.99 10.93 4.25
C GLN A 159 10.96 11.29 3.16
N MET A 160 9.72 11.57 3.54
CA MET A 160 8.64 11.93 2.63
C MET A 160 8.60 13.43 2.35
N THR A 161 8.02 13.79 1.19
CA THR A 161 7.59 15.18 0.94
C THR A 161 6.45 15.58 1.89
N PRO A 162 6.25 16.87 2.18
CA PRO A 162 5.20 17.34 3.11
C PRO A 162 3.81 16.79 2.76
N PHE A 163 3.44 16.79 1.49
CA PHE A 163 2.18 16.20 1.02
C PHE A 163 2.06 14.72 1.41
N CYS A 164 3.10 13.92 1.15
CA CYS A 164 3.09 12.48 1.45
C CYS A 164 3.03 12.21 2.95
N ARG A 165 3.63 13.07 3.80
CA ARG A 165 3.51 12.99 5.26
C ARG A 165 2.06 13.10 5.72
N ILE A 166 1.34 14.11 5.22
CA ILE A 166 -0.07 14.32 5.55
C ILE A 166 -0.89 13.12 5.06
N ALA A 167 -0.69 12.71 3.80
CA ALA A 167 -1.38 11.56 3.23
C ALA A 167 -1.17 10.27 4.03
N ALA A 168 0.05 10.04 4.52
CA ALA A 168 0.40 8.90 5.36
C ALA A 168 -0.33 8.92 6.71
N LEU A 169 -0.41 10.07 7.37
CA LEU A 169 -1.15 10.23 8.62
C LEU A 169 -2.65 9.96 8.44
N TYR A 170 -3.25 10.51 7.38
CA TYR A 170 -4.68 10.28 7.11
C TYR A 170 -4.97 8.82 6.74
N GLN A 171 -4.04 8.16 6.04
CA GLN A 171 -4.18 6.73 5.80
C GLN A 171 -4.08 5.92 7.09
N ALA A 172 -3.18 6.26 8.00
CA ALA A 172 -3.09 5.59 9.31
C ALA A 172 -4.40 5.76 10.10
N VAL A 173 -4.97 6.97 10.12
CA VAL A 173 -6.29 7.23 10.70
C VAL A 173 -7.39 6.39 10.04
N ALA A 174 -7.38 6.33 8.70
CA ALA A 174 -8.38 5.54 7.98
C ALA A 174 -8.30 4.06 8.32
N HIS A 175 -7.10 3.49 8.45
CA HIS A 175 -6.93 2.10 8.86
C HIS A 175 -7.25 1.84 10.33
N ASP A 176 -6.99 2.80 11.22
CA ASP A 176 -7.26 2.66 12.65
C ASP A 176 -8.75 2.83 13.00
N TRP A 177 -9.41 3.83 12.41
CA TRP A 177 -10.77 4.22 12.78
C TRP A 177 -11.84 3.85 11.75
N TYR A 178 -11.54 4.02 10.46
CA TYR A 178 -12.51 3.79 9.39
C TYR A 178 -12.58 2.31 8.98
N LEU A 179 -11.47 1.57 9.02
CA LEU A 179 -11.44 0.17 8.60
C LEU A 179 -12.43 -0.72 9.38
N PRO A 180 -12.53 -0.64 10.75
CA PRO A 180 -13.53 -1.40 11.49
C PRO A 180 -14.98 -1.08 11.09
N TRP A 181 -15.23 0.17 10.69
CA TRP A 181 -16.52 0.59 10.20
C TRP A 181 -16.77 0.12 8.76
N LEU A 182 -15.77 0.17 7.91
CA LEU A 182 -15.80 -0.31 6.52
C LEU A 182 -16.22 -1.78 6.46
N PHE A 183 -15.74 -2.61 7.38
CA PHE A 183 -16.13 -4.02 7.48
C PHE A 183 -17.63 -4.26 7.77
N ARG A 184 -18.40 -3.26 8.12
CA ARG A 184 -19.85 -3.39 8.23
C ARG A 184 -20.56 -3.33 6.89
N THR A 185 -19.90 -2.83 5.85
CA THR A 185 -20.53 -2.51 4.56
C THR A 185 -19.79 -3.13 3.36
N LEU A 186 -18.53 -3.51 3.52
CA LEU A 186 -17.69 -4.02 2.44
C LEU A 186 -16.78 -5.14 2.95
N PRO A 187 -16.69 -6.29 2.25
CA PRO A 187 -15.75 -7.36 2.56
C PRO A 187 -14.34 -6.97 2.08
N PHE A 188 -13.78 -5.91 2.69
CA PHE A 188 -12.50 -5.35 2.31
C PHE A 188 -11.36 -6.24 2.80
N VAL A 189 -10.46 -6.60 1.89
CA VAL A 189 -9.16 -7.21 2.19
C VAL A 189 -8.08 -6.32 1.60
N GLY A 190 -7.07 -5.99 2.41
CA GLY A 190 -5.85 -5.30 1.97
C GLY A 190 -4.74 -6.30 1.70
N GLY A 191 -3.79 -5.94 0.85
CA GLY A 191 -2.73 -6.84 0.39
C GLY A 191 -1.66 -7.19 1.41
N THR A 192 -1.78 -6.73 2.66
CA THR A 192 -0.80 -6.92 3.74
C THR A 192 -1.48 -6.91 5.09
N ASN A 193 -0.83 -7.44 6.13
CA ASN A 193 -1.38 -7.62 7.48
C ASN A 193 -2.73 -8.35 7.46
N VAL A 194 -2.83 -9.38 6.64
CA VAL A 194 -4.03 -10.19 6.48
C VAL A 194 -3.72 -11.66 6.71
N PHE A 195 -4.61 -12.33 7.42
CA PHE A 195 -4.54 -13.76 7.69
C PHE A 195 -5.79 -14.43 7.12
N ILE A 196 -5.58 -15.48 6.36
CA ILE A 196 -6.64 -16.18 5.63
C ILE A 196 -6.55 -17.66 5.93
N ALA A 197 -7.68 -18.28 6.23
CA ALA A 197 -7.77 -19.72 6.39
C ALA A 197 -7.32 -20.43 5.10
N HIS A 198 -6.47 -21.44 5.22
CA HIS A 198 -5.86 -22.11 4.09
C HIS A 198 -6.89 -22.85 3.21
N ASP A 199 -7.92 -23.43 3.85
CA ASP A 199 -9.05 -24.03 3.16
C ASP A 199 -9.80 -23.00 2.29
N LEU A 200 -10.09 -21.81 2.83
CA LEU A 200 -10.74 -20.73 2.09
C LEU A 200 -9.92 -20.29 0.86
N LEU A 201 -8.59 -20.15 1.02
CA LEU A 201 -7.71 -19.82 -0.11
C LEU A 201 -7.85 -20.85 -1.26
N ARG A 202 -7.94 -22.14 -0.93
CA ARG A 202 -8.12 -23.20 -1.91
C ARG A 202 -9.52 -23.22 -2.51
N GLU A 203 -10.55 -23.07 -1.67
CA GLU A 203 -11.95 -23.07 -2.08
C GLU A 203 -12.30 -21.96 -3.08
N VAL A 204 -11.68 -20.78 -2.91
CA VAL A 204 -11.91 -19.65 -3.84
C VAL A 204 -10.89 -19.59 -4.98
N GLY A 205 -9.91 -20.50 -5.04
CA GLY A 205 -8.93 -20.58 -6.13
C GLY A 205 -7.76 -19.60 -6.03
N GLY A 206 -7.38 -19.18 -4.80
CA GLY A 206 -6.22 -18.31 -4.55
C GLY A 206 -6.46 -16.85 -4.95
N TRP A 207 -5.39 -16.16 -5.35
CA TRP A 207 -5.41 -14.76 -5.76
C TRP A 207 -5.63 -14.58 -7.26
N ASP A 208 -6.41 -13.59 -7.67
CA ASP A 208 -6.54 -13.26 -9.08
C ASP A 208 -5.34 -12.42 -9.56
N CYS A 209 -4.57 -12.99 -10.48
CA CYS A 209 -3.38 -12.33 -11.03
C CYS A 209 -3.67 -11.33 -12.17
N HIS A 210 -4.94 -11.22 -12.61
CA HIS A 210 -5.36 -10.35 -13.71
C HIS A 210 -5.95 -9.01 -13.24
N VAL A 211 -6.19 -8.85 -11.93
CA VAL A 211 -6.71 -7.63 -11.33
C VAL A 211 -5.59 -6.88 -10.62
N LEU A 212 -5.57 -5.54 -10.70
CA LEU A 212 -4.53 -4.70 -10.09
C LEU A 212 -4.66 -4.58 -8.56
N THR A 213 -5.80 -4.94 -8.01
CA THR A 213 -6.09 -5.04 -6.56
C THR A 213 -6.62 -6.44 -6.28
N GLU A 214 -5.72 -7.41 -6.37
CA GLU A 214 -5.99 -8.83 -6.13
C GLU A 214 -6.55 -9.09 -4.73
N ASP A 215 -6.24 -8.21 -3.79
CA ASP A 215 -6.66 -8.22 -2.39
C ASP A 215 -8.15 -7.87 -2.24
N LEU A 216 -8.58 -6.75 -2.76
CA LEU A 216 -9.99 -6.35 -2.77
C LEU A 216 -10.84 -7.37 -3.56
N GLU A 217 -10.33 -7.86 -4.66
CA GLU A 217 -10.97 -8.90 -5.47
C GLU A 217 -11.15 -10.18 -4.64
N PHE A 218 -10.11 -10.62 -3.94
CA PHE A 218 -10.17 -11.79 -3.08
C PHE A 218 -11.27 -11.65 -2.03
N GLY A 219 -11.32 -10.54 -1.30
CA GLY A 219 -12.35 -10.30 -0.27
C GLY A 219 -13.76 -10.35 -0.84
N THR A 220 -14.00 -9.72 -1.98
CA THR A 220 -15.30 -9.73 -2.65
C THR A 220 -15.69 -11.12 -3.14
N ARG A 221 -14.77 -11.89 -3.70
CA ARG A 221 -14.99 -13.25 -4.19
C ARG A 221 -15.20 -14.24 -3.05
N ALA A 222 -14.40 -14.15 -1.98
CA ALA A 222 -14.56 -14.98 -0.79
C ALA A 222 -15.94 -14.79 -0.15
N TYR A 223 -16.43 -13.55 -0.08
CA TYR A 223 -17.78 -13.27 0.38
C TYR A 223 -18.83 -13.86 -0.56
N LEU A 224 -18.75 -13.59 -1.86
CA LEU A 224 -19.76 -14.04 -2.82
C LEU A 224 -19.87 -15.55 -2.95
N LEU A 225 -18.73 -16.26 -2.90
CA LEU A 225 -18.70 -17.71 -3.11
C LEU A 225 -18.85 -18.52 -1.81
N ARG A 226 -18.44 -17.98 -0.68
CA ARG A 226 -18.33 -18.71 0.59
C ARG A 226 -18.93 -17.97 1.80
N GLY A 227 -19.51 -16.80 1.61
CA GLY A 227 -20.01 -15.97 2.71
C GLY A 227 -18.92 -15.48 3.67
N ALA A 228 -17.66 -15.67 3.34
CA ALA A 228 -16.54 -15.29 4.21
C ALA A 228 -16.41 -13.77 4.28
N TRP A 229 -16.61 -13.22 5.47
CA TRP A 229 -16.54 -11.78 5.73
C TRP A 229 -15.32 -11.47 6.57
N PRO A 230 -14.48 -10.47 6.22
CA PRO A 230 -13.31 -10.11 7.00
C PRO A 230 -13.66 -9.62 8.41
N GLU A 231 -12.94 -10.13 9.40
CA GLU A 231 -12.99 -9.67 10.78
C GLU A 231 -11.80 -8.74 11.07
N TYR A 232 -12.01 -7.74 11.91
CA TYR A 232 -10.96 -6.79 12.29
C TYR A 232 -9.94 -7.42 13.22
N LEU A 233 -8.67 -7.37 12.83
CA LEU A 233 -7.51 -7.78 13.62
C LEU A 233 -6.95 -6.53 14.32
N PRO A 234 -6.95 -6.43 15.66
CA PRO A 234 -6.59 -5.19 16.38
C PRO A 234 -5.08 -4.97 16.54
N TYR A 235 -4.27 -5.59 15.68
CA TYR A 235 -2.82 -5.46 15.66
C TYR A 235 -2.34 -4.86 14.35
N SER A 236 -1.67 -3.70 14.46
CA SER A 236 -1.19 -2.99 13.28
C SER A 236 0.10 -3.57 12.71
N SER A 237 0.28 -3.40 11.41
CA SER A 237 1.57 -3.49 10.73
C SER A 237 2.11 -2.09 10.42
N SER A 238 3.42 -1.89 10.59
CA SER A 238 4.09 -0.64 10.22
C SER A 238 4.76 -0.78 8.85
N GLU A 239 4.49 0.15 7.94
CA GLU A 239 4.97 0.13 6.56
C GLU A 239 5.42 1.52 6.06
N GLN A 240 5.85 1.58 4.80
CA GLN A 240 6.27 2.81 4.14
C GLN A 240 5.20 3.35 3.18
N THR A 241 5.05 4.68 3.13
CA THR A 241 4.35 5.40 2.06
C THR A 241 5.32 5.76 0.92
N PRO A 242 4.87 5.85 -0.34
CA PRO A 242 5.67 6.43 -1.41
C PRO A 242 6.21 7.81 -1.04
N PRO A 243 7.53 8.07 -1.16
CA PRO A 243 8.13 9.27 -0.59
C PRO A 243 7.84 10.55 -1.37
N THR A 244 7.41 10.44 -2.64
CA THR A 244 7.15 11.58 -3.53
C THR A 244 5.72 11.58 -4.04
N PHE A 245 5.18 12.78 -4.34
CA PHE A 245 3.84 12.93 -4.90
C PHE A 245 3.63 12.10 -6.18
N LYS A 246 4.59 12.08 -7.10
CA LYS A 246 4.48 11.28 -8.34
C LYS A 246 4.34 9.78 -8.06
N ALA A 247 5.11 9.27 -7.11
CA ALA A 247 5.04 7.86 -6.72
C ALA A 247 3.72 7.54 -5.99
N PHE A 248 3.29 8.43 -5.11
CA PHE A 248 2.00 8.37 -4.43
C PHE A 248 0.85 8.36 -5.44
N PHE A 249 0.81 9.33 -6.36
CA PHE A 249 -0.22 9.43 -7.38
C PHE A 249 -0.34 8.14 -8.21
N ARG A 250 0.79 7.58 -8.67
CA ARG A 250 0.80 6.33 -9.44
C ARG A 250 0.27 5.15 -8.64
N GLN A 251 0.62 5.05 -7.36
CA GLN A 251 0.13 3.99 -6.49
C GLN A 251 -1.39 4.09 -6.32
N ARG A 252 -1.91 5.28 -6.01
CA ARG A 252 -3.34 5.51 -5.80
C ARG A 252 -4.15 5.39 -7.08
N LEU A 253 -3.61 5.83 -8.20
CA LEU A 253 -4.21 5.60 -9.53
C LEU A 253 -4.37 4.10 -9.81
N ARG A 254 -3.33 3.31 -9.52
CA ARG A 254 -3.40 1.84 -9.64
C ARG A 254 -4.49 1.26 -8.73
N TRP A 255 -4.59 1.72 -7.49
CA TRP A 255 -5.64 1.27 -6.56
C TRP A 255 -7.05 1.63 -7.07
N GLY A 256 -7.24 2.86 -7.54
CA GLY A 256 -8.50 3.28 -8.14
C GLY A 256 -8.88 2.47 -9.39
N THR A 257 -7.90 2.19 -10.26
CA THR A 257 -8.12 1.36 -11.44
C THR A 257 -8.48 -0.08 -11.06
N GLY A 258 -7.74 -0.69 -10.13
CA GLY A 258 -8.04 -2.04 -9.65
C GLY A 258 -9.40 -2.13 -8.98
N HIS A 259 -9.79 -1.12 -8.20
CA HIS A 259 -11.13 -1.04 -7.61
C HIS A 259 -12.22 -1.06 -8.69
N LEU A 260 -12.05 -0.28 -9.77
CA LEU A 260 -13.00 -0.27 -10.89
C LEU A 260 -13.05 -1.62 -11.64
N GLN A 261 -11.93 -2.34 -11.72
CA GLN A 261 -11.90 -3.70 -12.26
C GLN A 261 -12.72 -4.67 -11.40
N VAL A 262 -12.63 -4.55 -10.06
CA VAL A 262 -13.44 -5.36 -9.13
C VAL A 262 -14.93 -5.04 -9.27
N VAL A 263 -15.31 -3.76 -9.38
CA VAL A 263 -16.71 -3.33 -9.61
C VAL A 263 -17.31 -3.99 -10.85
N ASP A 264 -16.55 -4.09 -11.94
CA ASP A 264 -17.02 -4.75 -13.16
C ASP A 264 -17.10 -6.27 -12.98
N LYS A 265 -16.09 -6.86 -12.32
CA LYS A 265 -15.95 -8.30 -12.15
C LYS A 265 -17.03 -8.90 -11.26
N VAL A 266 -17.52 -8.16 -10.25
CA VAL A 266 -18.55 -8.66 -9.29
C VAL A 266 -19.78 -9.27 -10.00
N LEU A 267 -20.19 -8.75 -11.15
CA LEU A 267 -21.33 -9.28 -11.90
C LEU A 267 -21.02 -10.49 -12.77
N THR A 268 -19.77 -10.88 -12.91
CA THR A 268 -19.36 -11.98 -13.78
C THR A 268 -19.33 -13.34 -13.08
N TYR A 269 -19.41 -13.37 -11.74
CA TYR A 269 -19.43 -14.62 -10.98
C TYR A 269 -20.71 -15.42 -11.28
N LYS A 270 -20.50 -16.68 -11.64
CA LYS A 270 -21.59 -17.64 -11.86
C LYS A 270 -22.00 -18.25 -10.52
N ASP A 271 -23.21 -18.78 -10.46
CA ASP A 271 -23.75 -19.50 -9.30
C ASP A 271 -23.81 -18.67 -8.01
N VAL A 272 -23.93 -17.34 -8.15
CA VAL A 272 -24.08 -16.39 -7.05
C VAL A 272 -25.41 -15.63 -7.23
N GLU A 273 -26.09 -15.40 -6.11
CA GLU A 273 -27.35 -14.66 -6.12
C GLU A 273 -27.17 -13.25 -6.68
N ARG A 274 -27.94 -12.92 -7.71
CA ARG A 274 -27.88 -11.61 -8.40
C ARG A 274 -28.13 -10.43 -7.47
N SER A 275 -28.95 -10.60 -6.44
CA SER A 275 -29.24 -9.58 -5.45
C SER A 275 -27.99 -9.25 -4.62
N ALA A 276 -27.25 -10.25 -4.20
CA ALA A 276 -25.99 -10.10 -3.47
C ALA A 276 -24.91 -9.41 -4.32
N GLN A 277 -24.77 -9.83 -5.59
CA GLN A 277 -23.86 -9.18 -6.54
C GLN A 277 -24.18 -7.68 -6.73
N ARG A 278 -25.45 -7.34 -6.91
CA ARG A 278 -25.89 -5.94 -7.10
C ARG A 278 -25.67 -5.10 -5.84
N ARG A 279 -25.98 -5.64 -4.66
CA ARG A 279 -25.74 -4.94 -3.38
C ARG A 279 -24.24 -4.68 -3.17
N LEU A 280 -23.40 -5.71 -3.37
CA LEU A 280 -21.96 -5.57 -3.23
C LEU A 280 -21.37 -4.58 -4.25
N ARG A 281 -21.80 -4.66 -5.52
CA ARG A 281 -21.39 -3.70 -6.55
C ARG A 281 -21.76 -2.26 -6.17
N LEU A 282 -22.97 -2.04 -5.67
CA LEU A 282 -23.42 -0.72 -5.22
C LEU A 282 -22.55 -0.22 -4.05
N SER A 283 -22.27 -1.08 -3.07
CA SER A 283 -21.37 -0.73 -1.96
C SER A 283 -19.98 -0.35 -2.44
N LEU A 284 -19.41 -1.09 -3.40
CA LEU A 284 -18.13 -0.77 -4.02
C LEU A 284 -18.15 0.58 -4.75
N ILE A 285 -19.20 0.87 -5.52
CA ILE A 285 -19.35 2.15 -6.22
C ILE A 285 -19.46 3.30 -5.21
N ILE A 286 -20.27 3.16 -4.17
CA ILE A 286 -20.46 4.20 -3.16
C ILE A 286 -19.14 4.45 -2.43
N LYS A 287 -18.54 3.40 -1.85
CA LYS A 287 -17.35 3.51 -1.00
C LYS A 287 -16.06 3.84 -1.76
N GLY A 288 -15.95 3.37 -2.98
CA GLY A 288 -14.69 3.53 -3.74
C GLY A 288 -14.71 4.65 -4.78
N GLN A 289 -15.89 5.12 -5.21
CA GLN A 289 -16.00 6.12 -6.26
C GLN A 289 -16.81 7.34 -5.81
N LEU A 290 -18.06 7.13 -5.39
CA LEU A 290 -18.95 8.24 -5.05
C LEU A 290 -18.42 9.04 -3.85
N GLU A 291 -17.94 8.38 -2.80
CA GLU A 291 -17.35 9.07 -1.64
C GLU A 291 -16.14 9.93 -2.04
N TRP A 292 -15.26 9.44 -2.95
CA TRP A 292 -14.13 10.23 -3.43
C TRP A 292 -14.55 11.43 -4.28
N VAL A 293 -15.55 11.25 -5.15
CA VAL A 293 -16.11 12.37 -5.94
C VAL A 293 -16.76 13.41 -5.04
N LEU A 294 -17.58 12.99 -4.06
CA LEU A 294 -18.21 13.90 -3.11
C LEU A 294 -17.16 14.61 -2.23
N TYR A 295 -16.13 13.89 -1.78
CA TYR A 295 -15.04 14.49 -1.04
C TYR A 295 -14.30 15.54 -1.90
N GLN A 296 -14.06 15.26 -3.17
CA GLN A 296 -13.43 16.20 -4.08
C GLN A 296 -14.29 17.45 -4.31
N LEU A 297 -15.59 17.29 -4.52
CA LEU A 297 -16.52 18.40 -4.64
C LEU A 297 -16.53 19.24 -3.35
N ALA A 298 -16.63 18.60 -2.18
CA ALA A 298 -16.65 19.28 -0.89
C ALA A 298 -15.34 20.07 -0.63
N THR A 299 -14.21 19.62 -1.16
CA THR A 299 -12.91 20.30 -0.97
C THR A 299 -12.64 21.40 -2.01
N PHE A 300 -13.14 21.26 -3.25
CA PHE A 300 -12.88 22.25 -4.32
C PHE A 300 -13.95 23.35 -4.40
N VAL A 301 -15.22 23.02 -4.21
CA VAL A 301 -16.31 23.98 -4.41
C VAL A 301 -16.21 25.22 -3.48
N PRO A 302 -15.99 25.07 -2.17
CA PRO A 302 -15.94 26.25 -1.28
C PRO A 302 -14.82 27.24 -1.64
N PRO A 303 -13.54 26.83 -1.79
CA PRO A 303 -12.48 27.78 -2.13
C PRO A 303 -12.65 28.40 -3.52
N ILE A 304 -13.19 27.66 -4.50
CA ILE A 304 -13.51 28.24 -5.82
C ILE A 304 -14.60 29.30 -5.67
N ALA A 305 -15.67 29.01 -4.92
CA ALA A 305 -16.72 29.97 -4.67
C ALA A 305 -16.19 31.22 -3.95
N MET A 306 -15.27 31.07 -2.99
CA MET A 306 -14.63 32.21 -2.32
C MET A 306 -13.79 33.07 -3.27
N VAL A 307 -13.01 32.45 -4.18
CA VAL A 307 -12.22 33.18 -5.17
C VAL A 307 -13.13 33.93 -6.16
N LEU A 308 -14.18 33.28 -6.65
CA LEU A 308 -15.14 33.92 -7.57
C LEU A 308 -15.87 35.08 -6.90
N HIS A 309 -16.25 34.93 -5.63
CA HIS A 309 -16.85 36.01 -4.86
C HIS A 309 -15.88 37.19 -4.65
N HIS A 310 -14.62 36.92 -4.34
CA HIS A 310 -13.60 37.97 -4.16
C HIS A 310 -13.33 38.74 -5.47
N GLN A 311 -13.57 38.14 -6.61
CA GLN A 311 -13.44 38.76 -7.94
C GLN A 311 -14.73 39.41 -8.45
N ASP A 312 -15.74 39.56 -7.60
CA ASP A 312 -17.09 40.05 -7.97
C ASP A 312 -17.77 39.27 -9.11
N LEU A 313 -17.33 38.05 -9.35
CA LEU A 313 -17.89 37.14 -10.33
C LEU A 313 -19.07 36.30 -9.80
N MET A 314 -19.29 36.34 -8.48
CA MET A 314 -20.40 35.68 -7.79
C MET A 314 -20.99 36.61 -6.72
N ASP A 315 -22.31 36.58 -6.57
CA ASP A 315 -23.01 37.39 -5.57
C ASP A 315 -22.67 36.95 -4.14
N ALA A 316 -22.46 37.93 -3.25
CA ALA A 316 -22.09 37.72 -1.83
C ALA A 316 -23.04 36.79 -1.05
N THR A 317 -24.27 36.63 -1.54
CA THR A 317 -25.27 35.76 -0.94
C THR A 317 -24.95 34.28 -0.98
N LEU A 318 -24.08 33.83 -1.89
CA LEU A 318 -23.72 32.41 -2.05
C LEU A 318 -22.74 31.89 -1.01
N VAL A 319 -21.92 32.77 -0.41
CA VAL A 319 -21.02 32.39 0.70
C VAL A 319 -21.19 33.39 1.85
N PRO A 320 -22.27 33.29 2.63
CA PRO A 320 -22.52 34.21 3.72
C PRO A 320 -21.37 34.14 4.75
N ALA A 321 -21.18 35.24 5.51
CA ALA A 321 -20.13 35.35 6.53
C ALA A 321 -20.10 34.14 7.49
N ALA A 322 -21.25 33.60 7.86
CA ALA A 322 -21.35 32.37 8.64
C ALA A 322 -20.68 31.18 7.97
N GLY A 323 -20.79 31.04 6.64
CA GLY A 323 -20.10 29.98 5.88
C GLY A 323 -18.56 30.14 5.90
N GLN A 324 -18.06 31.37 5.85
CA GLN A 324 -16.61 31.65 5.95
C GLN A 324 -16.08 31.28 7.33
N TRP A 325 -16.81 31.64 8.40
CA TRP A 325 -16.44 31.23 9.77
C TRP A 325 -16.50 29.72 9.96
N MET A 326 -17.48 29.03 9.41
CA MET A 326 -17.54 27.57 9.44
C MET A 326 -16.33 26.94 8.72
N LEU A 327 -15.97 27.40 7.53
CA LEU A 327 -14.80 26.90 6.79
C LEU A 327 -13.49 27.11 7.57
N SER A 328 -13.34 28.29 8.19
CA SER A 328 -12.19 28.59 9.03
C SER A 328 -12.13 27.70 10.27
N GLY A 329 -13.28 27.47 10.93
CA GLY A 329 -13.41 26.56 12.05
C GLY A 329 -13.07 25.13 11.68
N PHE A 330 -13.60 24.61 10.57
CA PHE A 330 -13.24 23.29 10.06
C PHE A 330 -11.75 23.16 9.72
N SER A 331 -11.16 24.19 9.11
CA SER A 331 -9.72 24.19 8.82
C SER A 331 -8.88 24.10 10.09
N ALA A 332 -9.25 24.83 11.15
CA ALA A 332 -8.59 24.76 12.45
C ALA A 332 -8.75 23.38 13.10
N ILE A 333 -9.94 22.80 13.05
CA ILE A 333 -10.20 21.43 13.54
C ILE A 333 -9.33 20.43 12.78
N TYR A 334 -9.31 20.51 11.45
CA TYR A 334 -8.48 19.62 10.60
C TYR A 334 -7.00 19.74 10.92
N LEU A 335 -6.51 20.95 11.12
CA LEU A 335 -5.12 21.18 11.51
C LEU A 335 -4.81 20.54 12.87
N GLY A 336 -5.65 20.82 13.88
CA GLY A 336 -5.53 20.20 15.20
C GLY A 336 -5.56 18.67 15.13
N PHE A 337 -6.46 18.12 14.32
CA PHE A 337 -6.54 16.69 14.08
C PHE A 337 -5.28 16.10 13.39
N THR A 338 -4.66 16.84 12.47
CA THR A 338 -3.41 16.41 11.83
C THR A 338 -2.26 16.32 12.84
N PHE A 339 -2.14 17.28 13.76
CA PHE A 339 -1.16 17.21 14.85
C PHE A 339 -1.47 16.09 15.83
N TYR A 340 -2.73 15.86 16.16
CA TYR A 340 -3.16 14.72 16.96
C TYR A 340 -2.76 13.39 16.30
N ALA A 341 -3.03 13.21 15.01
CA ALA A 341 -2.68 12.03 14.24
C ALA A 341 -1.14 11.82 14.22
N PHE A 342 -0.36 12.90 14.00
CA PHE A 342 1.09 12.82 14.09
C PHE A 342 1.54 12.30 15.46
N ARG A 343 1.02 12.84 16.55
CA ARG A 343 1.35 12.40 17.91
C ARG A 343 0.92 10.94 18.15
N ARG A 344 -0.28 10.55 17.71
CA ARG A 344 -0.82 9.20 17.89
C ARG A 344 0.05 8.15 17.21
N TYR A 345 0.49 8.41 15.99
CA TYR A 345 1.26 7.42 15.21
C TYR A 345 2.78 7.61 15.31
N SER A 346 3.26 8.51 16.17
CA SER A 346 4.69 8.81 16.32
C SER A 346 5.54 7.58 16.73
N ALA A 347 4.98 6.63 17.47
CA ALA A 347 5.65 5.38 17.85
C ALA A 347 5.96 4.46 16.65
N HIS A 348 5.29 4.65 15.51
CA HIS A 348 5.50 3.87 14.29
C HIS A 348 6.47 4.52 13.30
N LEU A 349 7.00 5.71 13.62
CA LEU A 349 7.94 6.45 12.77
C LEU A 349 9.36 5.90 12.94
N ASP A 350 10.14 5.93 11.87
CA ASP A 350 11.59 5.70 11.98
C ASP A 350 12.30 6.98 12.42
N ASN A 351 12.54 7.07 13.72
CA ASN A 351 13.20 8.24 14.33
C ASN A 351 14.69 8.36 13.96
N SER A 352 15.33 7.32 13.41
CA SER A 352 16.71 7.40 12.95
C SER A 352 16.89 8.40 11.81
N CYS A 353 15.82 8.64 11.05
CA CYS A 353 15.77 9.61 9.95
C CYS A 353 15.24 10.99 10.38
N CYS A 354 14.95 11.20 11.66
CA CYS A 354 14.50 12.50 12.18
C CYS A 354 15.62 13.52 12.03
N PRO A 355 15.34 14.74 11.52
CA PRO A 355 16.35 15.80 11.43
C PRO A 355 16.95 16.11 12.81
N ASN A 356 18.28 16.13 12.91
CA ASN A 356 18.99 16.43 14.15
C ASN A 356 18.90 17.93 14.51
N SER A 357 18.81 18.81 13.48
CA SER A 357 18.76 20.25 13.68
C SER A 357 17.36 20.71 14.10
N TRP A 358 17.31 21.72 14.96
CA TRP A 358 16.07 22.39 15.35
C TRP A 358 15.28 22.90 14.12
N LEU A 359 15.97 23.52 13.17
CA LEU A 359 15.36 24.06 11.95
C LEU A 359 14.74 22.93 11.11
N GLY A 360 15.43 21.78 10.98
CA GLY A 360 14.90 20.63 10.26
C GLY A 360 13.61 20.09 10.89
N ARG A 361 13.55 19.97 12.21
CA ARG A 361 12.33 19.58 12.93
C ARG A 361 11.21 20.60 12.75
N PHE A 362 11.53 21.89 12.88
CA PHE A 362 10.58 22.97 12.63
C PHE A 362 9.99 22.90 11.23
N CYS A 363 10.80 22.68 10.18
CA CYS A 363 10.31 22.51 8.82
C CYS A 363 9.38 21.29 8.66
N VAL A 364 9.63 20.20 9.39
CA VAL A 364 8.71 19.03 9.40
C VAL A 364 7.35 19.41 9.94
N TYR A 365 7.29 20.11 11.09
CA TYR A 365 6.04 20.57 11.69
C TYR A 365 5.33 21.61 10.84
N MET A 366 6.07 22.58 10.30
CA MET A 366 5.51 23.57 9.38
C MET A 366 4.90 22.92 8.12
N GLY A 367 5.48 21.82 7.65
CA GLY A 367 4.92 21.06 6.54
C GLY A 367 3.50 20.52 6.80
N LEU A 368 3.10 20.34 8.06
CA LEU A 368 1.74 19.89 8.41
C LEU A 368 0.68 20.97 8.16
N PHE A 369 1.06 22.24 8.11
CA PHE A 369 0.17 23.34 7.74
C PHE A 369 -0.21 23.33 6.25
N LEU A 370 0.44 22.52 5.42
CA LEU A 370 0.04 22.31 4.02
C LEU A 370 -1.19 21.39 3.87
N LEU A 371 -1.84 21.02 4.98
CA LEU A 371 -3.02 20.16 4.96
C LEU A 371 -4.11 20.62 3.97
N PRO A 372 -4.55 21.90 3.92
CA PRO A 372 -5.59 22.29 3.00
C PRO A 372 -5.23 21.98 1.54
N LEU A 373 -3.98 22.25 1.15
CA LEU A 373 -3.48 21.92 -0.19
C LEU A 373 -3.43 20.42 -0.43
N ALA A 374 -3.01 19.64 0.56
CA ALA A 374 -2.97 18.19 0.47
C ALA A 374 -4.37 17.58 0.33
N ALA A 375 -5.36 18.12 1.05
CA ALA A 375 -6.75 17.65 1.00
C ALA A 375 -7.34 17.73 -0.43
N PHE A 376 -7.02 18.76 -1.20
CA PHE A 376 -7.43 18.86 -2.59
C PHE A 376 -6.89 17.74 -3.47
N MET A 377 -5.69 17.27 -3.18
CA MET A 377 -4.98 16.32 -4.04
C MET A 377 -5.28 14.85 -3.72
N PHE A 378 -5.83 14.53 -2.53
CA PHE A 378 -6.08 13.14 -2.14
C PHE A 378 -7.05 12.39 -3.06
N PRO A 379 -8.18 12.93 -3.49
CA PRO A 379 -9.14 12.23 -4.34
C PRO A 379 -8.70 12.19 -5.81
N VAL A 380 -7.81 13.07 -6.26
CA VAL A 380 -7.44 13.24 -7.68
C VAL A 380 -6.99 11.93 -8.36
N PRO A 381 -6.17 11.06 -7.75
CA PRO A 381 -5.81 9.79 -8.38
C PRO A 381 -7.00 8.87 -8.66
N TYR A 382 -7.98 8.84 -7.75
CA TYR A 382 -9.17 7.97 -7.86
C TYR A 382 -10.15 8.49 -8.93
N THR A 383 -10.40 9.80 -8.96
CA THR A 383 -11.21 10.42 -10.02
C THR A 383 -10.51 10.34 -11.37
N SER A 384 -9.17 10.45 -11.41
CA SER A 384 -8.38 10.21 -12.63
C SER A 384 -8.54 8.78 -13.14
N ALA A 385 -8.59 7.77 -12.25
CA ALA A 385 -8.83 6.39 -12.65
C ALA A 385 -10.20 6.24 -13.36
N LEU A 386 -11.24 6.88 -12.83
CA LEU A 386 -12.57 6.86 -13.43
C LEU A 386 -12.57 7.52 -14.83
N VAL A 387 -11.93 8.69 -14.98
CA VAL A 387 -11.82 9.39 -16.25
C VAL A 387 -11.01 8.56 -17.27
N LEU A 388 -9.86 8.00 -16.86
CA LEU A 388 -9.05 7.18 -17.76
C LEU A 388 -9.78 5.91 -18.20
N LYS A 389 -10.58 5.30 -17.31
CA LYS A 389 -11.43 4.17 -17.65
C LYS A 389 -12.49 4.56 -18.70
N SER A 390 -13.19 5.67 -18.50
CA SER A 390 -14.20 6.14 -19.47
C SER A 390 -13.58 6.44 -20.86
N MET A 391 -12.28 6.78 -20.90
CA MET A 391 -11.53 7.02 -22.14
C MET A 391 -10.88 5.75 -22.71
N GLY A 392 -10.99 4.59 -22.06
CA GLY A 392 -10.30 3.34 -22.45
C GLY A 392 -8.76 3.40 -22.31
N LYS A 393 -8.23 4.33 -21.50
CA LYS A 393 -6.79 4.57 -21.29
C LYS A 393 -6.30 4.15 -19.90
N GLU A 394 -6.97 3.22 -19.26
CA GLU A 394 -6.62 2.74 -17.92
C GLU A 394 -5.24 2.05 -17.88
N PRO A 395 -4.48 2.18 -16.77
CA PRO A 395 -3.25 1.42 -16.57
C PRO A 395 -3.51 -0.09 -16.57
N LYS A 396 -2.76 -0.83 -17.40
CA LYS A 396 -2.91 -2.31 -17.52
C LYS A 396 -1.81 -3.09 -16.80
N ALA A 397 -0.72 -2.42 -16.42
CA ALA A 397 0.46 -3.06 -15.85
C ALA A 397 0.64 -2.69 -14.38
N TRP A 398 1.01 -3.69 -13.58
CA TRP A 398 1.48 -3.47 -12.23
C TRP A 398 2.87 -2.84 -12.24
N VAL A 399 3.05 -1.69 -11.57
CA VAL A 399 4.34 -1.01 -11.45
C VAL A 399 4.72 -0.97 -9.98
N LYS A 400 5.93 -1.46 -9.66
CA LYS A 400 6.47 -1.45 -8.30
C LYS A 400 6.55 -0.02 -7.76
N THR A 401 6.02 0.18 -6.58
CA THR A 401 6.11 1.47 -5.86
C THR A 401 7.52 1.64 -5.30
N PRO A 402 8.19 2.79 -5.53
CA PRO A 402 9.50 3.05 -4.93
C PRO A 402 9.39 3.16 -3.41
N ARG A 403 10.42 2.63 -2.72
CA ARG A 403 10.59 2.70 -1.26
C ARG A 403 11.80 3.54 -0.91
N THR A 404 11.85 4.05 0.32
CA THR A 404 13.02 4.69 0.90
C THR A 404 13.93 3.64 1.54
N GLU A 405 15.23 3.92 1.58
CA GLU A 405 16.16 3.08 2.32
C GLU A 405 15.88 3.21 3.83
N GLU A 406 15.87 2.09 4.52
CA GLU A 406 15.76 2.05 5.97
C GLU A 406 17.15 1.90 6.57
N THR A 407 17.47 2.76 7.54
CA THR A 407 18.62 2.52 8.41
C THR A 407 18.27 1.32 9.27
N ARG A 408 19.03 0.23 9.15
CA ARG A 408 18.87 -0.92 10.06
C ARG A 408 19.10 -0.41 11.47
N ALA A 409 18.05 -0.32 12.26
CA ALA A 409 18.21 -0.31 13.70
C ALA A 409 18.80 -1.68 14.05
N VAL A 410 20.07 -1.70 14.40
CA VAL A 410 20.68 -2.84 15.08
C VAL A 410 20.00 -2.84 16.45
N SER A 411 19.01 -3.71 16.61
CA SER A 411 18.40 -4.02 17.92
C SER A 411 19.21 -5.11 18.57
#